data_d99dd1750a7add1ec7747cf8a30b2d17
#
_entry.id   d99dd1750a7add1ec7747cf8a30b2d17
#
_cell.length_a   1.000
_cell.length_b   1.000
_cell.length_c   1.000
_cell.angle_alpha   90.00
_cell.angle_beta   90.00
_cell.angle_gamma   90.00
#
_symmetry.space_group_name_H-M   'P 1'
#
loop_
_entity.id
_entity.type
_entity.pdbx_description
1 polymer ?
#
loop_
_entity_poly.entity_id
_entity_poly.type
_entity_poly.pdbx_seq_one_letter_code
_entity_poly.pdbx_strand_id
1 'polypeptide(L)'
;GSWYERTGEYLTAAELFRQAGDWDGLLRAAAADCGKSVGGEHRQMLLSWCRDCPEDVLRRHPDAVCVLMRKLFSFREIPELLRLRALLLDALQPGGAFCEQERENYLGECDLVMSFLRYNDIAAMSVLHRSACERMTRTTRCIDLGGTWTFGSPSVLMMFHRAAGQLDAENAQMRDCMPFYYKVTDGHGSGAEHSMQCETDLLRGDFTEAEIGCHLARDAALARGQYSILLTAEFTALR
;
A
#
# COMPACT_ATOMS: atom_id res chain seq x y z
N GLY A 1 -26.25 9.29 1.88
CA GLY A 1 -24.92 8.73 2.24
C GLY A 1 -25.03 7.49 3.11
N SER A 2 -25.65 7.62 4.30
CA SER A 2 -25.60 6.55 5.34
C SER A 2 -26.20 5.19 4.95
N TRP A 3 -27.18 5.14 4.06
CA TRP A 3 -27.71 3.86 3.58
C TRP A 3 -26.66 3.14 2.71
N TYR A 4 -26.05 3.84 1.75
CA TYR A 4 -25.01 3.31 0.87
C TYR A 4 -23.76 2.89 1.64
N GLU A 5 -23.38 3.64 2.68
CA GLU A 5 -22.28 3.25 3.57
C GLU A 5 -22.55 1.91 4.26
N ARG A 6 -23.77 1.67 4.75
CA ARG A 6 -24.17 0.38 5.38
C ARG A 6 -24.25 -0.78 4.39
N THR A 7 -24.50 -0.51 3.11
CA THR A 7 -24.56 -1.54 2.06
C THR A 7 -23.20 -1.79 1.39
N GLY A 8 -22.13 -1.07 1.81
CA GLY A 8 -20.79 -1.23 1.27
C GLY A 8 -20.53 -0.48 -0.04
N GLU A 9 -21.46 0.39 -0.46
CA GLU A 9 -21.32 1.23 -1.65
C GLU A 9 -20.62 2.55 -1.28
N TYR A 10 -19.39 2.46 -0.82
CA TYR A 10 -18.67 3.55 -0.18
C TYR A 10 -18.40 4.75 -1.09
N LEU A 11 -18.14 4.53 -2.39
CA LEU A 11 -17.93 5.62 -3.34
C LEU A 11 -19.21 6.46 -3.51
N THR A 12 -20.35 5.81 -3.72
CA THR A 12 -21.67 6.46 -3.79
C THR A 12 -21.99 7.18 -2.50
N ALA A 13 -21.68 6.55 -1.36
CA ALA A 13 -21.85 7.18 -0.04
C ALA A 13 -21.04 8.46 0.11
N ALA A 14 -19.76 8.41 -0.25
CA ALA A 14 -18.83 9.56 -0.18
C ALA A 14 -19.31 10.72 -1.05
N GLU A 15 -19.75 10.45 -2.29
CA GLU A 15 -20.28 11.49 -3.17
C GLU A 15 -21.56 12.16 -2.62
N LEU A 16 -22.46 11.38 -2.05
CA LEU A 16 -23.67 11.90 -1.42
C LEU A 16 -23.38 12.70 -0.16
N PHE A 17 -22.41 12.29 0.64
CA PHE A 17 -21.94 13.06 1.79
C PHE A 17 -21.33 14.38 1.34
N ARG A 18 -20.50 14.38 0.27
CA ARG A 18 -19.93 15.59 -0.31
C ARG A 18 -21.01 16.56 -0.77
N GLN A 19 -22.04 16.08 -1.50
CA GLN A 19 -23.14 16.91 -1.97
C GLN A 19 -23.93 17.53 -0.81
N ALA A 20 -24.00 16.84 0.33
CA ALA A 20 -24.64 17.33 1.54
C ALA A 20 -23.75 18.27 2.39
N GLY A 21 -22.47 18.43 2.02
CA GLY A 21 -21.48 19.16 2.83
C GLY A 21 -21.01 18.41 4.08
N ASP A 22 -21.32 17.11 4.19
CA ASP A 22 -20.90 16.23 5.30
C ASP A 22 -19.52 15.65 5.01
N TRP A 23 -18.48 16.42 5.31
CA TRP A 23 -17.10 16.01 5.11
C TRP A 23 -16.64 14.89 6.04
N ASP A 24 -17.15 14.85 7.28
CA ASP A 24 -16.88 13.74 8.21
C ASP A 24 -17.42 12.42 7.67
N GLY A 25 -18.64 12.43 7.10
CA GLY A 25 -19.23 11.28 6.43
C GLY A 25 -18.43 10.82 5.21
N LEU A 26 -17.99 11.76 4.38
CA LEU A 26 -17.15 11.46 3.21
C LEU A 26 -15.86 10.77 3.61
N LEU A 27 -15.11 11.34 4.57
CA LEU A 27 -13.81 10.81 4.98
C LEU A 27 -13.97 9.44 5.67
N ARG A 28 -15.01 9.25 6.47
CA ARG A 28 -15.33 7.94 7.06
C ARG A 28 -15.61 6.89 5.98
N ALA A 29 -16.40 7.20 4.96
CA ALA A 29 -16.67 6.29 3.84
C ALA A 29 -15.40 5.98 3.04
N ALA A 30 -14.56 6.97 2.77
CA ALA A 30 -13.28 6.78 2.08
C ALA A 30 -12.31 5.89 2.86
N ALA A 31 -12.24 6.05 4.18
CA ALA A 31 -11.44 5.19 5.06
C ALA A 31 -11.95 3.75 5.08
N ALA A 32 -13.28 3.55 5.20
CA ALA A 32 -13.89 2.22 5.21
C ALA A 32 -13.69 1.46 3.90
N ASP A 33 -13.71 2.17 2.77
CA ASP A 33 -13.42 1.61 1.44
C ASP A 33 -11.95 1.24 1.22
N CYS A 34 -11.06 1.75 2.04
CA CYS A 34 -9.61 1.65 1.80
C CYS A 34 -9.21 2.17 0.40
N GLY A 35 -10.03 3.02 -0.20
CA GLY A 35 -9.87 3.57 -1.54
C GLY A 35 -10.01 2.55 -2.68
N LYS A 36 -10.62 1.37 -2.45
CA LYS A 36 -10.81 0.32 -3.48
C LYS A 36 -11.60 0.83 -4.67
N SER A 37 -12.73 1.48 -4.42
CA SER A 37 -13.66 1.95 -5.44
C SER A 37 -13.17 3.18 -6.22
N VAL A 38 -12.08 3.81 -5.78
CA VAL A 38 -11.52 5.00 -6.44
C VAL A 38 -10.51 4.57 -7.51
N GLY A 39 -10.97 4.45 -8.76
CA GLY A 39 -10.14 4.15 -9.93
C GLY A 39 -9.50 5.40 -10.54
N GLY A 40 -8.75 5.21 -11.65
CA GLY A 40 -8.06 6.30 -12.36
C GLY A 40 -9.02 7.38 -12.91
N GLU A 41 -10.23 6.98 -13.30
CA GLU A 41 -11.33 7.84 -13.73
C GLU A 41 -11.80 8.81 -12.65
N HIS A 42 -11.61 8.47 -11.37
CA HIS A 42 -12.01 9.26 -10.22
C HIS A 42 -10.91 10.24 -9.73
N ARG A 43 -9.79 10.35 -10.45
CA ARG A 43 -8.63 11.18 -10.04
C ARG A 43 -9.02 12.62 -9.71
N GLN A 44 -9.79 13.28 -10.59
CA GLN A 44 -10.19 14.68 -10.38
C GLN A 44 -11.15 14.83 -9.18
N MET A 45 -12.03 13.86 -9.00
CA MET A 45 -12.94 13.81 -7.86
C MET A 45 -12.15 13.69 -6.54
N LEU A 46 -11.18 12.77 -6.47
CA LEU A 46 -10.32 12.61 -5.29
C LEU A 46 -9.53 13.90 -4.99
N LEU A 47 -8.98 14.55 -6.02
CA LEU A 47 -8.29 15.83 -5.85
C LEU A 47 -9.21 16.93 -5.31
N SER A 48 -10.47 16.97 -5.76
CA SER A 48 -11.44 17.91 -5.19
C SER A 48 -11.73 17.60 -3.72
N TRP A 49 -11.87 16.33 -3.34
CA TRP A 49 -12.04 15.95 -1.94
C TRP A 49 -10.88 16.46 -1.06
N CYS A 50 -9.65 16.27 -1.53
CA CYS A 50 -8.46 16.70 -0.78
C CYS A 50 -8.38 18.23 -0.62
N ARG A 51 -8.75 18.99 -1.66
CA ARG A 51 -8.60 20.47 -1.69
C ARG A 51 -9.76 21.19 -1.04
N ASP A 52 -10.99 20.71 -1.26
CA ASP A 52 -12.21 21.39 -0.81
C ASP A 52 -12.55 21.04 0.66
N CYS A 53 -12.08 19.89 1.16
CA CYS A 53 -12.31 19.47 2.54
C CYS A 53 -11.60 20.44 3.51
N PRO A 54 -12.31 20.96 4.53
CA PRO A 54 -11.69 21.82 5.54
C PRO A 54 -10.54 21.08 6.27
N GLU A 55 -9.44 21.79 6.50
CA GLU A 55 -8.25 21.19 7.10
C GLU A 55 -8.48 20.66 8.53
N ASP A 56 -9.34 21.32 9.30
CA ASP A 56 -9.71 20.86 10.63
C ASP A 56 -10.47 19.53 10.59
N VAL A 57 -11.24 19.27 9.53
CA VAL A 57 -11.89 17.97 9.30
C VAL A 57 -10.84 16.92 8.91
N LEU A 58 -9.94 17.22 7.99
CA LEU A 58 -8.86 16.30 7.62
C LEU A 58 -8.04 15.89 8.85
N ARG A 59 -7.70 16.83 9.74
CA ARG A 59 -6.95 16.56 10.97
C ARG A 59 -7.65 15.58 11.94
N ARG A 60 -8.99 15.52 11.91
CA ARG A 60 -9.77 14.59 12.73
C ARG A 60 -9.86 13.18 12.16
N HIS A 61 -9.50 12.98 10.87
CA HIS A 61 -9.65 11.70 10.15
C HIS A 61 -8.33 11.17 9.61
N PRO A 62 -7.34 10.85 10.48
CA PRO A 62 -6.03 10.37 10.03
C PRO A 62 -6.07 9.09 9.20
N ASP A 63 -6.99 8.14 9.48
CA ASP A 63 -7.18 6.94 8.66
C ASP A 63 -7.52 7.31 7.21
N ALA A 64 -8.49 8.23 7.01
CA ALA A 64 -8.86 8.70 5.68
C ALA A 64 -7.70 9.42 4.99
N VAL A 65 -6.97 10.28 5.72
CA VAL A 65 -5.81 10.99 5.17
C VAL A 65 -4.75 10.01 4.66
N CYS A 66 -4.45 8.94 5.40
CA CYS A 66 -3.52 7.89 4.95
C CYS A 66 -4.02 7.19 3.68
N VAL A 67 -5.31 6.86 3.59
CA VAL A 67 -5.93 6.29 2.37
C VAL A 67 -5.83 7.26 1.20
N LEU A 68 -6.17 8.53 1.40
CA LEU A 68 -6.06 9.57 0.36
C LEU A 68 -4.61 9.74 -0.11
N MET A 69 -3.63 9.80 0.80
CA MET A 69 -2.21 9.87 0.47
C MET A 69 -1.77 8.68 -0.40
N ARG A 70 -2.17 7.45 -0.05
CA ARG A 70 -1.88 6.26 -0.86
C ARG A 70 -2.49 6.35 -2.27
N LYS A 71 -3.72 6.82 -2.40
CA LYS A 71 -4.37 7.00 -3.71
C LYS A 71 -3.70 8.11 -4.53
N LEU A 72 -3.32 9.21 -3.90
CA LEU A 72 -2.56 10.28 -4.55
C LEU A 72 -1.20 9.80 -5.09
N PHE A 73 -0.53 8.90 -4.36
CA PHE A 73 0.66 8.21 -4.88
C PHE A 73 0.33 7.45 -6.16
N SER A 74 -0.72 6.63 -6.17
CA SER A 74 -1.14 5.85 -7.34
C SER A 74 -1.48 6.74 -8.56
N PHE A 75 -1.97 7.95 -8.31
CA PHE A 75 -2.28 8.94 -9.35
C PHE A 75 -1.11 9.88 -9.68
N ARG A 76 0.07 9.68 -9.06
CA ARG A 76 1.28 10.51 -9.22
C ARG A 76 1.08 11.98 -8.80
N GLU A 77 0.14 12.24 -7.90
CA GLU A 77 -0.16 13.56 -7.33
C GLU A 77 0.70 13.83 -6.09
N ILE A 78 2.01 13.79 -6.26
CA ILE A 78 2.98 13.87 -5.16
C ILE A 78 2.90 15.19 -4.38
N PRO A 79 2.74 16.38 -5.01
CA PRO A 79 2.61 17.63 -4.25
C PRO A 79 1.44 17.60 -3.25
N GLU A 80 0.28 17.08 -3.67
CA GLU A 80 -0.90 16.99 -2.82
C GLU A 80 -0.74 15.93 -1.71
N LEU A 81 -0.10 14.78 -2.03
CA LEU A 81 0.29 13.79 -1.04
C LEU A 81 1.15 14.42 0.07
N LEU A 82 2.17 15.20 -0.30
CA LEU A 82 3.05 15.86 0.67
C LEU A 82 2.33 16.92 1.50
N ARG A 83 1.37 17.63 0.92
CA ARG A 83 0.50 18.57 1.66
C ARG A 83 -0.32 17.83 2.71
N LEU A 84 -0.99 16.73 2.35
CA LEU A 84 -1.77 15.93 3.30
C LEU A 84 -0.88 15.32 4.39
N ARG A 85 0.33 14.87 4.02
CA ARG A 85 1.32 14.42 5.00
C ARG A 85 1.66 15.49 6.03
N ALA A 86 1.88 16.72 5.58
CA ALA A 86 2.19 17.83 6.50
C ALA A 86 1.03 18.09 7.49
N LEU A 87 -0.22 18.08 6.99
CA LEU A 87 -1.42 18.19 7.84
C LEU A 87 -1.54 17.04 8.83
N LEU A 88 -1.26 15.81 8.39
CA LEU A 88 -1.28 14.64 9.26
C LEU A 88 -0.25 14.75 10.39
N LEU A 89 0.99 15.10 10.05
CA LEU A 89 2.06 15.25 11.04
C LEU A 89 1.77 16.39 12.04
N ASP A 90 1.14 17.47 11.60
CA ASP A 90 0.68 18.55 12.47
C ASP A 90 -0.41 18.08 13.44
N ALA A 91 -1.39 17.31 12.96
CA ALA A 91 -2.45 16.74 13.79
C ALA A 91 -1.93 15.71 14.81
N LEU A 92 -0.82 15.05 14.53
CA LEU A 92 -0.20 14.03 15.36
C LEU A 92 0.88 14.57 16.32
N GLN A 93 0.93 15.88 16.59
CA GLN A 93 1.87 16.43 17.58
C GLN A 93 1.55 15.92 18.99
N PRO A 94 2.58 15.74 19.84
CA PRO A 94 2.38 15.33 21.24
C PRO A 94 1.44 16.29 21.99
N GLY A 95 0.53 15.74 22.78
CA GLY A 95 -0.47 16.53 23.51
C GLY A 95 -1.69 16.96 22.69
N GLY A 96 -1.79 16.49 21.44
CA GLY A 96 -2.96 16.70 20.56
C GLY A 96 -4.17 15.83 20.93
N ALA A 97 -5.08 15.64 19.97
CA ALA A 97 -6.34 14.93 20.17
C ALA A 97 -6.21 13.41 20.31
N PHE A 98 -5.09 12.82 19.86
CA PHE A 98 -4.86 11.39 19.83
C PHE A 98 -4.00 10.92 21.00
N CYS A 99 -4.34 9.76 21.58
CA CYS A 99 -3.48 9.14 22.57
C CYS A 99 -2.15 8.68 21.95
N GLU A 100 -1.13 8.44 22.77
CA GLU A 100 0.23 8.09 22.32
C GLU A 100 0.21 6.89 21.37
N GLN A 101 -0.54 5.83 21.68
CA GLN A 101 -0.60 4.63 20.87
C GLN A 101 -1.28 4.86 19.51
N GLU A 102 -2.33 5.66 19.46
CA GLU A 102 -2.99 6.04 18.20
C GLU A 102 -2.06 6.88 17.34
N ARG A 103 -1.38 7.85 17.94
CA ARG A 103 -0.39 8.69 17.29
C ARG A 103 0.71 7.85 16.65
N GLU A 104 1.31 6.90 17.38
CA GLU A 104 2.35 6.01 16.85
C GLU A 104 1.81 5.11 15.71
N ASN A 105 0.61 4.58 15.83
CA ASN A 105 -0.02 3.83 14.74
C ASN A 105 -0.15 4.67 13.47
N TYR A 106 -0.61 5.92 13.55
CA TYR A 106 -0.75 6.80 12.38
C TYR A 106 0.58 7.28 11.82
N LEU A 107 1.59 7.48 12.65
CA LEU A 107 2.96 7.76 12.18
C LEU A 107 3.51 6.55 11.40
N GLY A 108 3.26 5.33 11.87
CA GLY A 108 3.62 4.10 11.16
C GLY A 108 2.88 3.94 9.82
N GLU A 109 1.58 4.26 9.77
CA GLU A 109 0.82 4.31 8.49
C GLU A 109 1.43 5.34 7.53
N CYS A 110 1.81 6.51 8.05
CA CYS A 110 2.48 7.53 7.26
C CYS A 110 3.81 7.02 6.69
N ASP A 111 4.65 6.38 7.50
CA ASP A 111 5.92 5.78 7.08
C ASP A 111 5.69 4.75 5.98
N LEU A 112 4.68 3.89 6.14
CA LEU A 112 4.31 2.88 5.15
C LEU A 112 3.92 3.51 3.80
N VAL A 113 3.08 4.55 3.80
CA VAL A 113 2.70 5.26 2.56
C VAL A 113 3.90 5.97 1.95
N MET A 114 4.76 6.60 2.78
CA MET A 114 5.96 7.28 2.30
C MET A 114 7.01 6.32 1.73
N SER A 115 6.99 5.05 2.10
CA SER A 115 7.88 4.03 1.53
C SER A 115 7.67 3.88 0.02
N PHE A 116 6.44 4.08 -0.47
CA PHE A 116 6.13 3.99 -1.91
C PHE A 116 6.86 5.03 -2.76
N LEU A 117 7.26 6.18 -2.17
CA LEU A 117 8.10 7.18 -2.86
C LEU A 117 9.54 6.71 -3.08
N ARG A 118 9.94 5.60 -2.46
CA ARG A 118 11.21 4.90 -2.68
C ARG A 118 11.04 3.71 -3.63
N TYR A 119 10.06 3.80 -4.53
CA TYR A 119 9.73 2.76 -5.48
C TYR A 119 10.97 2.14 -6.13
N ASN A 120 10.95 0.81 -6.29
CA ASN A 120 12.01 -0.06 -6.79
C ASN A 120 13.33 -0.08 -5.97
N ASP A 121 13.39 0.57 -4.81
CA ASP A 121 14.50 0.45 -3.87
C ASP A 121 14.03 -0.22 -2.58
N ILE A 122 13.99 -1.57 -2.59
CA ILE A 122 13.44 -2.32 -1.46
C ILE A 122 14.21 -2.06 -0.15
N ALA A 123 15.51 -1.82 -0.20
CA ALA A 123 16.31 -1.50 0.97
C ALA A 123 15.90 -0.14 1.57
N ALA A 124 15.75 0.88 0.72
CA ALA A 124 15.28 2.21 1.15
C ALA A 124 13.83 2.19 1.62
N MET A 125 12.95 1.39 0.97
CA MET A 125 11.58 1.16 1.44
C MET A 125 11.57 0.49 2.81
N SER A 126 12.43 -0.50 3.04
CA SER A 126 12.49 -1.29 4.27
C SER A 126 12.86 -0.46 5.49
N VAL A 127 13.61 0.62 5.35
CA VAL A 127 13.87 1.56 6.46
C VAL A 127 12.55 2.08 7.04
N LEU A 128 11.62 2.45 6.18
CA LEU A 128 10.29 2.94 6.58
C LEU A 128 9.37 1.80 7.04
N HIS A 129 9.48 0.61 6.45
CA HIS A 129 8.73 -0.57 6.91
C HIS A 129 9.16 -0.99 8.33
N ARG A 130 10.46 -0.92 8.65
CA ARG A 130 10.97 -1.19 10.00
C ARG A 130 10.47 -0.16 11.00
N SER A 131 10.53 1.14 10.66
CA SER A 131 9.95 2.21 11.48
C SER A 131 8.45 1.98 11.73
N ALA A 132 7.68 1.61 10.69
CA ALA A 132 6.28 1.26 10.86
C ALA A 132 6.07 0.06 11.79
N CYS A 133 6.90 -1.00 11.68
CA CYS A 133 6.86 -2.16 12.57
C CYS A 133 7.13 -1.85 14.05
N GLU A 134 7.98 -0.87 14.31
CA GLU A 134 8.32 -0.42 15.67
C GLU A 134 7.18 0.39 16.29
N ARG A 135 6.48 1.19 15.49
CA ARG A 135 5.41 2.09 15.92
C ARG A 135 4.05 1.42 16.04
N MET A 136 3.71 0.58 15.04
CA MET A 136 2.34 0.06 14.90
C MET A 136 2.10 -1.17 15.77
N THR A 137 1.01 -1.15 16.54
CA THR A 137 0.49 -2.28 17.30
C THR A 137 -0.62 -3.03 16.56
N ARG A 138 -0.99 -2.56 15.37
CA ARG A 138 -1.99 -3.14 14.47
C ARG A 138 -1.46 -3.17 13.05
N THR A 139 -2.10 -3.95 12.19
CA THR A 139 -1.86 -3.90 10.75
C THR A 139 -2.43 -2.62 10.12
N THR A 140 -1.94 -2.29 8.94
CA THR A 140 -2.36 -1.09 8.20
C THR A 140 -3.86 -1.09 7.89
N ARG A 141 -4.44 0.10 7.86
CA ARG A 141 -5.81 0.37 7.39
C ARG A 141 -5.85 1.07 6.04
N CYS A 142 -4.70 1.50 5.53
CA CYS A 142 -4.65 2.23 4.26
C CYS A 142 -4.31 1.35 3.04
N ILE A 143 -3.99 0.06 3.24
CA ILE A 143 -3.72 -0.90 2.17
C ILE A 143 -4.77 -1.99 2.19
N ASP A 144 -5.43 -2.19 1.05
CA ASP A 144 -6.30 -3.33 0.85
C ASP A 144 -5.48 -4.61 0.64
N LEU A 145 -5.64 -5.59 1.53
CA LEU A 145 -4.96 -6.88 1.45
C LEU A 145 -5.24 -7.63 0.13
N GLY A 146 -6.45 -7.49 -0.42
CA GLY A 146 -6.84 -8.05 -1.73
C GLY A 146 -6.37 -7.24 -2.93
N GLY A 147 -5.73 -6.08 -2.72
CA GLY A 147 -5.22 -5.22 -3.77
C GLY A 147 -4.02 -5.81 -4.52
N THR A 148 -3.73 -5.26 -5.69
CA THR A 148 -2.56 -5.69 -6.49
C THR A 148 -1.27 -5.15 -5.88
N TRP A 149 -0.40 -6.05 -5.43
CA TRP A 149 0.93 -5.68 -4.94
C TRP A 149 1.86 -5.24 -6.07
N THR A 150 1.77 -5.89 -7.23
CA THR A 150 2.65 -5.68 -8.38
C THR A 150 2.28 -4.45 -9.22
N PHE A 151 1.27 -3.67 -8.86
CA PHE A 151 0.74 -2.57 -9.68
C PHE A 151 0.40 -2.98 -11.13
N GLY A 152 0.06 -4.26 -11.33
CA GLY A 152 -0.23 -4.84 -12.65
C GLY A 152 1.00 -5.29 -13.42
N SER A 153 2.21 -5.21 -12.86
CA SER A 153 3.40 -5.81 -13.46
C SER A 153 3.29 -7.34 -13.46
N PRO A 154 3.64 -8.03 -14.56
CA PRO A 154 3.69 -9.49 -14.61
C PRO A 154 5.00 -10.06 -14.02
N SER A 155 5.87 -9.22 -13.46
CA SER A 155 7.21 -9.59 -13.00
C SER A 155 7.60 -8.78 -11.77
N VAL A 156 8.01 -9.45 -10.71
CA VAL A 156 8.59 -8.85 -9.51
C VAL A 156 10.00 -8.37 -9.78
N LEU A 157 10.78 -9.16 -10.51
CA LEU A 157 12.15 -8.82 -10.88
C LEU A 157 12.20 -7.51 -11.69
N MET A 158 11.32 -7.35 -12.70
CA MET A 158 11.26 -6.11 -13.48
C MET A 158 10.89 -4.88 -12.63
N MET A 159 10.16 -5.06 -11.54
CA MET A 159 9.81 -3.97 -10.62
C MET A 159 11.03 -3.49 -9.81
N PHE A 160 11.91 -4.41 -9.40
CA PHE A 160 12.94 -4.11 -8.40
C PHE A 160 14.37 -4.19 -8.93
N HIS A 161 14.62 -4.78 -10.13
CA HIS A 161 15.95 -4.78 -10.73
C HIS A 161 16.32 -3.37 -11.19
N ARG A 162 17.48 -2.88 -10.74
CA ARG A 162 17.94 -1.51 -10.99
C ARG A 162 19.25 -1.42 -11.74
N ALA A 163 20.13 -2.41 -11.58
CA ALA A 163 21.46 -2.34 -12.15
C ALA A 163 22.00 -3.72 -12.56
N ALA A 164 22.61 -3.80 -13.73
CA ALA A 164 23.26 -5.01 -14.21
C ALA A 164 24.28 -5.54 -13.19
N GLY A 165 24.31 -6.84 -12.97
CA GLY A 165 25.20 -7.52 -12.03
C GLY A 165 24.77 -7.45 -10.56
N GLN A 166 23.60 -6.85 -10.23
CA GLN A 166 23.13 -6.70 -8.86
C GLN A 166 22.03 -7.72 -8.47
N LEU A 167 21.64 -8.63 -9.34
CA LEU A 167 20.52 -9.55 -9.11
C LEU A 167 20.62 -10.34 -7.80
N ASP A 168 21.80 -10.88 -7.46
CA ASP A 168 21.97 -11.63 -6.21
C ASP A 168 21.81 -10.74 -4.97
N ALA A 169 22.38 -9.55 -5.01
CA ALA A 169 22.25 -8.59 -3.93
C ALA A 169 20.80 -8.10 -3.78
N GLU A 170 20.12 -7.86 -4.89
CA GLU A 170 18.72 -7.43 -4.91
C GLU A 170 17.77 -8.54 -4.42
N ASN A 171 18.00 -9.81 -4.80
CA ASN A 171 17.28 -10.96 -4.26
C ASN A 171 17.52 -11.13 -2.75
N ALA A 172 18.76 -10.96 -2.29
CA ALA A 172 19.06 -11.00 -0.85
C ALA A 172 18.32 -9.87 -0.11
N GLN A 173 18.34 -8.64 -0.64
CA GLN A 173 17.61 -7.51 -0.07
C GLN A 173 16.11 -7.79 -0.02
N MET A 174 15.52 -8.39 -1.07
CA MET A 174 14.09 -8.73 -1.10
C MET A 174 13.75 -9.71 0.04
N ARG A 175 14.53 -10.79 0.20
CA ARG A 175 14.32 -11.76 1.29
C ARG A 175 14.43 -11.14 2.68
N ASP A 176 15.39 -10.23 2.88
CA ASP A 176 15.65 -9.62 4.19
C ASP A 176 14.64 -8.52 4.54
N CYS A 177 14.07 -7.87 3.54
CA CYS A 177 13.25 -6.67 3.71
C CYS A 177 11.75 -6.95 3.73
N MET A 178 11.26 -7.88 2.91
CA MET A 178 9.83 -8.15 2.78
C MET A 178 9.15 -8.58 4.08
N PRO A 179 9.77 -9.33 5.01
CA PRO A 179 9.12 -9.67 6.28
C PRO A 179 8.61 -8.48 7.09
N PHE A 180 9.27 -7.33 7.03
CA PHE A 180 8.82 -6.10 7.72
C PHE A 180 7.57 -5.52 7.06
N TYR A 181 7.50 -5.54 5.73
CA TYR A 181 6.32 -5.15 4.99
C TYR A 181 5.14 -6.09 5.30
N TYR A 182 5.35 -7.41 5.22
CA TYR A 182 4.30 -8.39 5.52
C TYR A 182 3.72 -8.23 6.92
N LYS A 183 4.57 -7.95 7.90
CA LYS A 183 4.13 -7.76 9.29
C LYS A 183 3.15 -6.60 9.45
N VAL A 184 3.38 -5.46 8.79
CA VAL A 184 2.51 -4.28 8.91
C VAL A 184 1.31 -4.32 7.96
N THR A 185 1.33 -5.18 6.94
CA THR A 185 0.28 -5.28 5.91
C THR A 185 -0.52 -6.57 5.95
N ASP A 186 -0.39 -7.36 7.02
CA ASP A 186 -1.04 -8.69 7.14
C ASP A 186 -0.72 -9.64 5.97
N GLY A 187 0.50 -9.60 5.46
CA GLY A 187 0.97 -10.48 4.40
C GLY A 187 0.64 -10.04 2.98
N HIS A 188 0.21 -8.79 2.75
CA HIS A 188 0.05 -8.27 1.40
C HIS A 188 1.35 -8.43 0.60
N GLY A 189 1.27 -9.05 -0.58
CA GLY A 189 2.43 -9.35 -1.43
C GLY A 189 3.24 -10.58 -1.04
N SER A 190 2.75 -11.44 -0.10
CA SER A 190 3.43 -12.67 0.31
C SER A 190 3.81 -13.54 -0.89
N GLY A 191 5.08 -13.96 -0.95
CA GLY A 191 5.67 -14.73 -2.04
C GLY A 191 6.43 -13.89 -3.05
N ALA A 192 6.48 -12.56 -2.90
CA ALA A 192 7.21 -11.68 -3.83
C ALA A 192 8.71 -12.01 -3.89
N GLU A 193 9.35 -12.32 -2.75
CA GLU A 193 10.75 -12.72 -2.67
C GLU A 193 11.02 -14.02 -3.42
N HIS A 194 10.11 -14.98 -3.35
CA HIS A 194 10.21 -16.24 -4.09
C HIS A 194 9.98 -16.02 -5.59
N SER A 195 9.03 -15.16 -5.96
CA SER A 195 8.78 -14.80 -7.37
C SER A 195 10.01 -14.14 -8.00
N MET A 196 10.65 -13.18 -7.31
CA MET A 196 11.85 -12.51 -7.82
C MET A 196 13.01 -13.49 -7.99
N GLN A 197 13.21 -14.39 -7.02
CA GLN A 197 14.25 -15.42 -7.10
C GLN A 197 13.98 -16.39 -8.26
N CYS A 198 12.77 -16.90 -8.38
CA CYS A 198 12.34 -17.80 -9.45
C CYS A 198 12.57 -17.18 -10.84
N GLU A 199 12.21 -15.91 -11.03
CA GLU A 199 12.47 -15.19 -12.30
C GLU A 199 13.98 -15.04 -12.58
N THR A 200 14.78 -14.84 -11.54
CA THR A 200 16.26 -14.77 -11.64
C THR A 200 16.83 -16.12 -12.09
N ASP A 201 16.41 -17.21 -11.47
CA ASP A 201 16.88 -18.56 -11.75
C ASP A 201 16.49 -18.99 -13.18
N LEU A 202 15.25 -18.65 -13.61
CA LEU A 202 14.80 -18.86 -14.97
C LEU A 202 15.71 -18.16 -16.00
N LEU A 203 16.06 -16.88 -15.75
CA LEU A 203 16.94 -16.11 -16.63
C LEU A 203 18.38 -16.66 -16.70
N ARG A 204 18.81 -17.38 -15.68
CA ARG A 204 20.12 -18.06 -15.62
C ARG A 204 20.12 -19.44 -16.27
N GLY A 205 18.96 -19.99 -16.53
CA GLY A 205 18.81 -21.36 -17.03
C GLY A 205 18.81 -22.41 -15.92
N ASP A 206 18.68 -21.99 -14.66
CA ASP A 206 18.60 -22.87 -13.48
C ASP A 206 17.14 -23.35 -13.30
N PHE A 207 16.64 -24.10 -14.26
CA PHE A 207 15.22 -24.44 -14.39
C PHE A 207 14.65 -25.20 -13.20
N THR A 208 15.45 -26.06 -12.57
CA THR A 208 15.00 -26.81 -11.37
C THR A 208 14.77 -25.85 -10.19
N GLU A 209 15.69 -24.91 -9.96
CA GLU A 209 15.54 -23.92 -8.89
C GLU A 209 14.40 -22.96 -9.19
N ALA A 210 14.23 -22.57 -10.46
CA ALA A 210 13.12 -21.75 -10.90
C ALA A 210 11.77 -22.44 -10.63
N GLU A 211 11.63 -23.74 -10.93
CA GLU A 211 10.42 -24.50 -10.65
C GLU A 211 10.11 -24.58 -9.15
N ILE A 212 11.12 -24.86 -8.31
CA ILE A 212 11.00 -24.83 -6.86
C ILE A 212 10.54 -23.45 -6.36
N GLY A 213 11.18 -22.39 -6.86
CA GLY A 213 10.83 -21.00 -6.54
C GLY A 213 9.39 -20.64 -6.91
N CYS A 214 8.91 -21.09 -8.07
CA CYS A 214 7.51 -20.91 -8.50
C CYS A 214 6.53 -21.58 -7.53
N HIS A 215 6.82 -22.80 -7.10
CA HIS A 215 5.98 -23.50 -6.11
C HIS A 215 5.95 -22.76 -4.77
N LEU A 216 7.10 -22.31 -4.28
CA LEU A 216 7.17 -21.55 -3.02
C LEU A 216 6.39 -20.22 -3.12
N ALA A 217 6.55 -19.49 -4.22
CA ALA A 217 5.80 -18.25 -4.47
C ALA A 217 4.29 -18.50 -4.49
N ARG A 218 3.86 -19.55 -5.21
CA ARG A 218 2.46 -19.97 -5.30
C ARG A 218 1.88 -20.34 -3.94
N ASP A 219 2.56 -21.15 -3.17
CA ASP A 219 2.08 -21.61 -1.87
C ASP A 219 1.95 -20.43 -0.89
N ALA A 220 2.95 -19.54 -0.86
CA ALA A 220 2.91 -18.34 -0.03
C ALA A 220 1.76 -17.41 -0.45
N ALA A 221 1.56 -17.22 -1.75
CA ALA A 221 0.49 -16.38 -2.29
C ALA A 221 -0.91 -16.96 -2.00
N LEU A 222 -1.10 -18.26 -2.19
CA LEU A 222 -2.36 -18.95 -1.91
C LEU A 222 -2.73 -18.90 -0.43
N ALA A 223 -1.77 -19.10 0.46
CA ALA A 223 -1.97 -19.07 1.91
C ALA A 223 -2.51 -17.70 2.40
N ARG A 224 -2.30 -16.63 1.64
CA ARG A 224 -2.68 -15.25 1.99
C ARG A 224 -3.65 -14.61 0.97
N GLY A 225 -4.12 -15.35 -0.03
CA GLY A 225 -5.01 -14.81 -1.07
C GLY A 225 -4.36 -13.74 -1.96
N GLN A 226 -3.04 -13.80 -2.18
CA GLN A 226 -2.29 -12.79 -2.93
C GLN A 226 -2.29 -13.10 -4.43
N TYR A 227 -3.42 -12.88 -5.09
CA TYR A 227 -3.64 -13.27 -6.50
C TYR A 227 -2.66 -12.62 -7.48
N SER A 228 -2.17 -11.41 -7.23
CA SER A 228 -1.19 -10.76 -8.12
C SER A 228 0.15 -11.50 -8.13
N ILE A 229 0.61 -11.98 -6.97
CA ILE A 229 1.83 -12.79 -6.86
C ILE A 229 1.60 -14.19 -7.44
N LEU A 230 0.42 -14.79 -7.18
CA LEU A 230 0.06 -16.07 -7.80
C LEU A 230 0.13 -16.00 -9.32
N LEU A 231 -0.46 -14.98 -9.95
CA LEU A 231 -0.40 -14.79 -11.39
C LEU A 231 1.04 -14.61 -11.89
N THR A 232 1.88 -13.88 -11.17
CA THR A 232 3.30 -13.72 -11.52
C THR A 232 4.01 -15.07 -11.52
N ALA A 233 3.81 -15.90 -10.49
CA ALA A 233 4.38 -17.24 -10.41
C ALA A 233 3.90 -18.15 -11.53
N GLU A 234 2.60 -18.15 -11.84
CA GLU A 234 2.01 -18.93 -12.95
C GLU A 234 2.57 -18.47 -14.32
N PHE A 235 2.72 -17.16 -14.54
CA PHE A 235 3.35 -16.66 -15.76
C PHE A 235 4.80 -17.11 -15.90
N THR A 236 5.55 -17.14 -14.81
CA THR A 236 6.95 -17.61 -14.83
C THR A 236 7.02 -19.11 -15.09
N ALA A 237 6.12 -19.91 -14.52
CA ALA A 237 6.05 -21.36 -14.76
C ALA A 237 5.69 -21.74 -16.20
N LEU A 238 5.06 -20.84 -16.95
CA LEU A 238 4.69 -21.06 -18.36
C LEU A 238 5.79 -20.69 -19.37
N ARG A 239 6.88 -20.09 -18.94
CA ARG A 239 8.02 -19.67 -19.80
C ARG A 239 9.06 -20.76 -19.93
#